data_8f1bdc3fb468ef94a85f9728992d0fa0
#
_entry.id   8f1bdc3fb468ef94a85f9728992d0fa0
#
_cell.length_a   1.000
_cell.length_b   1.000
_cell.length_c   1.000
_cell.angle_alpha   90.00
_cell.angle_beta   90.00
_cell.angle_gamma   90.00
#
_symmetry.space_group_name_H-M   'P 1'
#
loop_
_entity.id
_entity.type
_entity.pdbx_description
1 polymer ?
#
loop_
_entity_poly.entity_id
_entity_poly.type
_entity_poly.pdbx_seq_one_letter_code
_entity_poly.pdbx_strand_id
1 'polypeptide(L)'
;MLKSGFVGFLFVITVLGAPTAQDQRSAGKSNQVVLKYLGTAGWEITDGTTVILIDPYLSRINGPAPPGGGSGHSKAGDTRRAYGWNDVASPDVAAIDSHIQRADFILVTHTHYDHVLDVPHIARKTGAAVIGTESTENVMRAYGVPEEQLLTVRGGEDYQFTSFSLKVIPSIHSPLDHKHYFSSASAPAGMKAPLTLEQIHPEGGTLAYLIRFHSHQILAFGGMNFIEREMVGLEPDVALIGAGASREEIYDYSGRLMRDLHYPAIVLPTHWDNFLAPFEASQEPALEALQSFVQEIAAASPKTRVIVPKYFEWIPLDKVAK
;
A
#
# COMPACT_ATOMS: atom_id res chain seq x y z
N MET A 1 50.11 78.53 -13.88
CA MET A 1 49.87 77.52 -12.87
C MET A 1 48.81 76.58 -13.36
N LEU A 2 49.24 75.45 -13.99
CA LEU A 2 48.35 74.39 -14.49
C LEU A 2 48.16 73.33 -13.37
N LYS A 3 46.92 73.02 -13.03
CA LYS A 3 46.59 71.84 -12.21
C LYS A 3 46.16 70.74 -13.09
N SER A 4 46.97 69.70 -13.08
CA SER A 4 46.70 68.38 -13.75
C SER A 4 45.69 67.61 -12.93
N GLY A 5 44.55 67.21 -13.54
CA GLY A 5 43.57 66.30 -12.98
C GLY A 5 43.77 64.92 -13.50
N PHE A 6 43.98 63.97 -12.60
CA PHE A 6 44.10 62.52 -12.89
C PHE A 6 42.70 61.90 -12.87
N VAL A 7 42.25 61.34 -13.97
CA VAL A 7 41.00 60.57 -14.07
C VAL A 7 41.36 59.12 -13.94
N GLY A 8 41.02 58.50 -12.83
CA GLY A 8 41.17 57.06 -12.61
C GLY A 8 39.95 56.30 -13.19
N PHE A 9 40.20 55.44 -14.15
CA PHE A 9 39.21 54.46 -14.63
C PHE A 9 39.14 53.28 -13.68
N LEU A 10 37.99 53.05 -13.05
CA LEU A 10 37.71 51.88 -12.27
C LEU A 10 37.16 50.78 -13.17
N PHE A 11 37.95 49.75 -13.45
CA PHE A 11 37.49 48.54 -14.12
C PHE A 11 36.70 47.66 -13.10
N VAL A 12 35.38 47.55 -13.29
CA VAL A 12 34.56 46.57 -12.57
C VAL A 12 34.60 45.26 -13.40
N ILE A 13 35.32 44.27 -12.87
CA ILE A 13 35.32 42.90 -13.38
C ILE A 13 34.09 42.20 -12.77
N THR A 14 33.05 42.04 -13.55
CA THR A 14 31.92 41.15 -13.25
C THR A 14 32.34 39.72 -13.48
N VAL A 15 32.62 38.98 -12.40
CA VAL A 15 32.79 37.52 -12.45
C VAL A 15 31.41 36.89 -12.56
N LEU A 16 31.05 36.41 -13.74
CA LEU A 16 29.89 35.53 -13.93
C LEU A 16 30.20 34.19 -13.24
N GLY A 17 29.66 33.98 -12.05
CA GLY A 17 29.73 32.70 -11.37
C GLY A 17 28.97 31.63 -12.16
N ALA A 18 29.60 30.51 -12.41
CA ALA A 18 28.93 29.33 -12.97
C ALA A 18 27.83 28.88 -11.99
N PRO A 19 26.64 28.46 -12.49
CA PRO A 19 25.58 28.00 -11.62
C PRO A 19 26.04 26.75 -10.85
N THR A 20 25.87 26.79 -9.52
CA THR A 20 26.17 25.65 -8.65
C THR A 20 25.19 24.53 -8.91
N ALA A 21 25.62 23.28 -8.69
CA ALA A 21 24.80 22.08 -8.85
C ALA A 21 23.48 22.06 -8.02
N GLN A 22 23.28 23.06 -7.19
CA GLN A 22 22.08 23.25 -6.35
C GLN A 22 20.95 23.96 -7.11
N ASP A 23 21.25 24.76 -8.16
CA ASP A 23 20.25 25.47 -8.96
C ASP A 23 19.56 24.59 -10.01
N GLN A 24 20.10 23.40 -10.30
CA GLN A 24 19.45 22.46 -11.23
C GLN A 24 18.33 21.61 -10.61
N ARG A 25 18.07 21.74 -9.29
CA ARG A 25 17.00 21.01 -8.60
C ARG A 25 15.64 21.72 -8.57
N SER A 26 15.53 22.92 -9.09
CA SER A 26 14.28 23.71 -9.11
C SER A 26 13.55 23.74 -10.46
N ALA A 27 14.03 23.00 -11.47
CA ALA A 27 13.32 22.84 -12.72
C ALA A 27 12.22 21.78 -12.55
N GLY A 28 10.99 22.24 -12.28
CA GLY A 28 9.73 21.53 -12.48
C GLY A 28 9.70 20.09 -11.91
N LYS A 29 9.55 19.89 -10.58
CA LYS A 29 9.02 18.64 -10.07
C LYS A 29 7.63 18.47 -10.68
N SER A 30 7.48 17.54 -11.61
CA SER A 30 6.15 17.16 -12.07
C SER A 30 5.44 16.58 -10.86
N ASN A 31 4.31 17.15 -10.46
CA ASN A 31 3.41 16.63 -9.42
C ASN A 31 2.74 15.33 -9.88
N GLN A 32 3.46 14.48 -10.59
CA GLN A 32 2.96 13.23 -11.13
C GLN A 32 2.84 12.21 -10.02
N VAL A 33 1.62 11.72 -9.81
CA VAL A 33 1.37 10.62 -8.88
C VAL A 33 1.75 9.31 -9.56
N VAL A 34 2.58 8.52 -8.88
CA VAL A 34 3.01 7.20 -9.34
C VAL A 34 2.75 6.16 -8.26
N LEU A 35 2.41 4.95 -8.70
CA LEU A 35 2.17 3.79 -7.84
C LEU A 35 3.22 2.72 -8.13
N LYS A 36 3.55 1.93 -7.10
CA LYS A 36 4.43 0.76 -7.23
C LYS A 36 3.85 -0.39 -6.43
N TYR A 37 3.64 -1.53 -7.07
CA TYR A 37 3.12 -2.73 -6.43
C TYR A 37 4.23 -3.45 -5.67
N LEU A 38 3.98 -3.74 -4.40
CA LEU A 38 4.92 -4.42 -3.50
C LEU A 38 4.57 -5.89 -3.27
N GLY A 39 3.53 -6.39 -3.94
CA GLY A 39 2.98 -7.73 -3.71
C GLY A 39 1.88 -7.74 -2.65
N THR A 40 1.08 -8.80 -2.60
CA THR A 40 -0.07 -8.97 -1.69
C THR A 40 -1.05 -7.80 -1.81
N ALA A 41 -1.32 -7.08 -0.75
CA ALA A 41 -2.06 -5.82 -0.77
C ALA A 41 -1.13 -4.59 -0.77
N GLY A 42 0.19 -4.81 -0.91
CA GLY A 42 1.22 -3.81 -0.70
C GLY A 42 1.36 -2.83 -1.87
N TRP A 43 1.34 -1.54 -1.56
CA TRP A 43 1.57 -0.46 -2.52
C TRP A 43 2.44 0.64 -1.95
N GLU A 44 3.24 1.25 -2.82
CA GLU A 44 3.88 2.54 -2.57
C GLU A 44 3.28 3.57 -3.52
N ILE A 45 2.81 4.69 -2.96
CA ILE A 45 2.18 5.80 -3.68
C ILE A 45 2.97 7.06 -3.38
N THR A 46 3.37 7.80 -4.42
CA THR A 46 4.10 9.05 -4.20
C THR A 46 3.82 10.08 -5.29
N ASP A 47 3.89 11.36 -4.90
CA ASP A 47 3.92 12.52 -5.80
C ASP A 47 5.36 13.08 -5.97
N GLY A 48 6.36 12.31 -5.50
CA GLY A 48 7.76 12.72 -5.46
C GLY A 48 8.14 13.54 -4.21
N THR A 49 7.16 13.95 -3.41
CA THR A 49 7.36 14.70 -2.15
C THR A 49 6.94 13.86 -0.94
N THR A 50 5.77 13.28 -0.98
CA THR A 50 5.22 12.41 0.06
C THR A 50 5.22 10.97 -0.42
N VAL A 51 5.59 10.05 0.46
CA VAL A 51 5.57 8.61 0.22
C VAL A 51 4.60 7.95 1.19
N ILE A 52 3.57 7.32 0.65
CA ILE A 52 2.57 6.55 1.40
C ILE A 52 2.76 5.08 1.05
N LEU A 53 2.91 4.23 2.05
CA LEU A 53 2.85 2.79 1.91
C LEU A 53 1.48 2.29 2.35
N ILE A 54 0.97 1.26 1.69
CA ILE A 54 -0.23 0.52 2.09
C ILE A 54 0.19 -0.93 2.28
N ASP A 55 -0.13 -1.53 3.41
CA ASP A 55 0.10 -2.95 3.73
C ASP A 55 1.45 -3.50 3.22
N PRO A 56 2.60 -2.86 3.47
CA PRO A 56 3.88 -3.28 2.91
C PRO A 56 4.30 -4.63 3.49
N TYR A 57 4.36 -5.66 2.63
CA TYR A 57 4.75 -7.01 3.01
C TYR A 57 5.74 -7.59 2.00
N LEU A 58 7.04 -7.41 2.26
CA LEU A 58 8.14 -7.82 1.40
C LEU A 58 8.82 -9.12 1.89
N SER A 59 8.63 -9.47 3.16
CA SER A 59 9.24 -10.66 3.77
C SER A 59 8.77 -11.97 3.15
N ARG A 60 7.56 -12.03 2.63
CA ARG A 60 6.99 -13.18 1.91
C ARG A 60 7.36 -14.52 2.54
N ILE A 61 7.14 -14.62 3.85
CA ILE A 61 7.49 -15.84 4.58
C ILE A 61 6.72 -17.04 4.04
N ASN A 62 7.31 -18.22 4.11
CA ASN A 62 6.57 -19.48 3.88
C ASN A 62 5.69 -19.76 5.11
N GLY A 63 4.70 -18.87 5.33
CA GLY A 63 3.78 -18.87 6.47
C GLY A 63 2.66 -19.90 6.33
N PRO A 64 1.80 -20.03 7.34
CA PRO A 64 0.61 -20.86 7.23
C PRO A 64 -0.32 -20.31 6.16
N ALA A 65 -0.80 -21.19 5.26
CA ALA A 65 -1.80 -20.80 4.28
C ALA A 65 -3.13 -20.51 4.96
N PRO A 66 -3.88 -19.48 4.51
CA PRO A 66 -5.22 -19.26 5.01
C PRO A 66 -6.12 -20.45 4.67
N PRO A 67 -7.10 -20.79 5.53
CA PRO A 67 -8.09 -21.80 5.21
C PRO A 67 -8.82 -21.45 3.91
N GLY A 68 -9.06 -22.45 3.05
CA GLY A 68 -9.71 -22.24 1.75
C GLY A 68 -8.85 -21.48 0.74
N GLY A 69 -7.57 -21.29 1.00
CA GLY A 69 -6.63 -20.67 0.07
C GLY A 69 -6.64 -21.35 -1.28
N GLY A 70 -6.92 -20.59 -2.35
CA GLY A 70 -7.03 -21.08 -3.71
C GLY A 70 -5.71 -21.59 -4.30
N SER A 71 -5.76 -22.09 -5.52
CA SER A 71 -4.61 -22.65 -6.26
C SER A 71 -3.42 -21.69 -6.39
N GLY A 72 -3.64 -20.38 -6.27
CA GLY A 72 -2.58 -19.36 -6.27
C GLY A 72 -1.62 -19.42 -5.08
N HIS A 73 -1.97 -20.12 -4.01
CA HIS A 73 -1.17 -20.24 -2.79
C HIS A 73 -0.42 -21.57 -2.63
N SER A 74 -0.14 -22.25 -3.74
CA SER A 74 0.61 -23.51 -3.71
C SER A 74 2.02 -23.31 -3.18
N LYS A 75 2.41 -24.17 -2.25
CA LYS A 75 3.77 -24.26 -1.68
C LYS A 75 4.62 -25.37 -2.32
N ALA A 76 4.15 -25.98 -3.38
CA ALA A 76 4.85 -27.08 -4.04
C ALA A 76 6.25 -26.63 -4.49
N GLY A 77 7.29 -27.35 -4.04
CA GLY A 77 8.68 -27.05 -4.37
C GLY A 77 9.34 -25.94 -3.55
N ASP A 78 8.64 -25.30 -2.62
CA ASP A 78 9.25 -24.31 -1.72
C ASP A 78 10.11 -25.01 -0.65
N THR A 79 11.42 -24.76 -0.68
CA THR A 79 12.41 -25.34 0.26
C THR A 79 12.73 -24.41 1.43
N ARG A 80 12.15 -23.20 1.49
CA ARG A 80 12.35 -22.28 2.61
C ARG A 80 11.73 -22.85 3.88
N ARG A 81 12.22 -22.40 5.04
CA ARG A 81 11.61 -22.74 6.32
C ARG A 81 10.11 -22.46 6.28
N ALA A 82 9.31 -23.49 6.55
CA ALA A 82 7.87 -23.31 6.78
C ALA A 82 7.62 -22.83 8.21
N TYR A 83 6.71 -21.87 8.36
CA TYR A 83 6.24 -21.34 9.63
C TYR A 83 4.83 -21.87 9.93
N GLY A 84 4.59 -22.24 11.19
CA GLY A 84 3.27 -22.50 11.72
C GLY A 84 2.75 -21.32 12.53
N TRP A 85 1.49 -21.37 12.95
CA TRP A 85 0.85 -20.29 13.71
C TRP A 85 1.56 -19.94 15.02
N ASN A 86 2.13 -20.95 15.69
CA ASN A 86 2.86 -20.78 16.97
C ASN A 86 4.33 -20.37 16.77
N ASP A 87 4.78 -20.22 15.53
CA ASP A 87 6.14 -19.76 15.27
C ASP A 87 6.24 -18.24 15.34
N VAL A 88 7.38 -17.77 15.82
CA VAL A 88 7.80 -16.38 15.69
C VAL A 88 8.43 -16.22 14.31
N ALA A 89 7.87 -15.33 13.51
CA ALA A 89 8.48 -14.89 12.25
C ALA A 89 9.13 -13.51 12.44
N SER A 90 10.28 -13.34 11.81
CA SER A 90 10.96 -12.05 11.73
C SER A 90 10.85 -11.48 10.32
N PRO A 91 10.76 -10.16 10.16
CA PRO A 91 10.79 -9.54 8.85
C PRO A 91 12.12 -9.80 8.14
N ASP A 92 12.09 -9.95 6.83
CA ASP A 92 13.29 -9.96 5.99
C ASP A 92 13.78 -8.53 5.78
N VAL A 93 14.66 -8.10 6.69
CA VAL A 93 15.21 -6.74 6.69
C VAL A 93 15.93 -6.43 5.38
N ALA A 94 16.62 -7.40 4.77
CA ALA A 94 17.35 -7.19 3.54
C ALA A 94 16.39 -6.94 2.36
N ALA A 95 15.31 -7.72 2.25
CA ALA A 95 14.27 -7.52 1.24
C ALA A 95 13.59 -6.15 1.44
N ILE A 96 13.22 -5.81 2.67
CA ILE A 96 12.61 -4.50 2.98
C ILE A 96 13.55 -3.36 2.60
N ASP A 97 14.80 -3.43 3.05
CA ASP A 97 15.78 -2.35 2.87
C ASP A 97 16.20 -2.15 1.42
N SER A 98 16.07 -3.18 0.57
CA SER A 98 16.35 -3.07 -0.86
C SER A 98 15.26 -2.32 -1.63
N HIS A 99 14.02 -2.32 -1.15
CA HIS A 99 12.88 -1.74 -1.86
C HIS A 99 12.27 -0.51 -1.20
N ILE A 100 12.33 -0.40 0.14
CA ILE A 100 11.76 0.72 0.90
C ILE A 100 12.88 1.59 1.44
N GLN A 101 13.10 2.74 0.79
CA GLN A 101 14.11 3.71 1.21
C GLN A 101 13.53 4.83 2.09
N ARG A 102 12.25 5.13 1.91
CA ARG A 102 11.53 6.20 2.61
C ARG A 102 10.07 5.83 2.73
N ALA A 103 9.44 6.25 3.81
CA ALA A 103 8.00 6.37 3.97
C ALA A 103 7.71 7.56 4.87
N ASP A 104 6.64 8.29 4.59
CA ASP A 104 6.12 9.34 5.45
C ASP A 104 4.87 8.83 6.19
N PHE A 105 4.11 7.95 5.54
CA PHE A 105 2.91 7.31 6.10
C PHE A 105 2.86 5.82 5.73
N ILE A 106 2.34 5.01 6.64
CA ILE A 106 2.01 3.60 6.41
C ILE A 106 0.55 3.40 6.79
N LEU A 107 -0.27 3.03 5.82
CA LEU A 107 -1.69 2.71 6.00
C LEU A 107 -1.83 1.19 6.13
N VAL A 108 -2.41 0.71 7.22
CA VAL A 108 -2.62 -0.72 7.45
C VAL A 108 -4.11 -1.01 7.41
N THR A 109 -4.53 -1.85 6.47
CA THR A 109 -5.96 -2.15 6.28
C THR A 109 -6.51 -3.07 7.36
N HIS A 110 -5.74 -4.04 7.82
CA HIS A 110 -6.07 -4.93 8.93
C HIS A 110 -4.82 -5.66 9.44
N THR A 111 -4.95 -6.33 10.60
CA THR A 111 -3.81 -6.86 11.34
C THR A 111 -3.57 -8.35 11.04
N HIS A 112 -3.43 -8.75 9.77
CA HIS A 112 -2.91 -10.06 9.39
C HIS A 112 -1.41 -9.97 9.08
N TYR A 113 -0.66 -11.08 9.28
CA TYR A 113 0.80 -11.05 9.15
C TYR A 113 1.27 -10.62 7.76
N ASP A 114 0.51 -10.95 6.72
CA ASP A 114 0.78 -10.56 5.33
C ASP A 114 0.44 -9.09 4.99
N HIS A 115 0.02 -8.32 6.00
CA HIS A 115 -0.19 -6.87 5.95
C HIS A 115 0.70 -6.14 6.96
N VAL A 116 0.99 -6.76 8.13
CA VAL A 116 1.56 -6.03 9.27
C VAL A 116 2.97 -6.45 9.67
N LEU A 117 3.46 -7.64 9.24
CA LEU A 117 4.74 -8.22 9.72
C LEU A 117 5.93 -7.26 9.54
N ASP A 118 5.99 -6.57 8.41
CA ASP A 118 7.12 -5.72 8.04
C ASP A 118 6.97 -4.29 8.57
N VAL A 119 5.74 -3.88 8.90
CA VAL A 119 5.41 -2.50 9.27
C VAL A 119 6.23 -1.97 10.45
N PRO A 120 6.43 -2.71 11.57
CA PRO A 120 7.20 -2.19 12.69
C PRO A 120 8.66 -1.85 12.31
N HIS A 121 9.30 -2.67 11.46
CA HIS A 121 10.65 -2.40 10.99
C HIS A 121 10.67 -1.15 10.11
N ILE A 122 9.76 -1.05 9.14
CA ILE A 122 9.67 0.09 8.22
C ILE A 122 9.40 1.38 8.99
N ALA A 123 8.41 1.38 9.90
CA ALA A 123 8.05 2.56 10.69
C ALA A 123 9.23 3.08 11.53
N ARG A 124 9.94 2.19 12.24
CA ARG A 124 11.11 2.56 13.04
C ARG A 124 12.29 3.06 12.20
N LYS A 125 12.49 2.48 11.00
CA LYS A 125 13.55 2.87 10.08
C LYS A 125 13.32 4.25 9.46
N THR A 126 12.07 4.51 9.06
CA THR A 126 11.72 5.69 8.26
C THR A 126 11.21 6.85 9.09
N GLY A 127 10.71 6.59 10.29
CA GLY A 127 9.98 7.58 11.10
C GLY A 127 8.54 7.81 10.62
N ALA A 128 8.02 6.95 9.72
CA ALA A 128 6.69 7.09 9.16
C ALA A 128 5.60 7.04 10.24
N ALA A 129 4.55 7.84 10.05
CA ALA A 129 3.32 7.69 10.82
C ALA A 129 2.57 6.43 10.35
N VAL A 130 2.16 5.58 11.29
CA VAL A 130 1.35 4.40 11.03
C VAL A 130 -0.11 4.73 11.31
N ILE A 131 -0.99 4.45 10.36
CA ILE A 131 -2.44 4.67 10.46
C ILE A 131 -3.13 3.32 10.34
N GLY A 132 -3.81 2.90 11.39
CA GLY A 132 -4.47 1.61 11.43
C GLY A 132 -5.43 1.48 12.61
N THR A 133 -6.01 0.30 12.79
CA THR A 133 -6.90 0.03 13.92
C THR A 133 -6.12 -0.07 15.24
N GLU A 134 -6.82 -0.07 16.37
CA GLU A 134 -6.21 -0.31 17.69
C GLU A 134 -5.40 -1.61 17.73
N SER A 135 -5.83 -2.64 17.00
CA SER A 135 -5.08 -3.90 16.89
C SER A 135 -3.74 -3.71 16.19
N THR A 136 -3.71 -2.98 15.10
CA THR A 136 -2.48 -2.61 14.39
C THR A 136 -1.53 -1.88 15.33
N GLU A 137 -2.04 -0.86 16.02
CA GLU A 137 -1.21 -0.04 16.92
C GLU A 137 -0.69 -0.85 18.12
N ASN A 138 -1.45 -1.83 18.62
CA ASN A 138 -0.98 -2.72 19.69
C ASN A 138 0.18 -3.61 19.21
N VAL A 139 0.18 -4.06 17.96
CA VAL A 139 1.33 -4.74 17.35
C VAL A 139 2.51 -3.79 17.22
N MET A 140 2.29 -2.56 16.74
CA MET A 140 3.36 -1.55 16.65
C MET A 140 4.01 -1.27 17.99
N ARG A 141 3.21 -1.05 19.04
CA ARG A 141 3.67 -0.85 20.42
C ARG A 141 4.48 -2.02 20.94
N ALA A 142 4.06 -3.26 20.64
CA ALA A 142 4.78 -4.46 21.03
C ALA A 142 6.21 -4.50 20.47
N TYR A 143 6.40 -4.00 19.25
CA TYR A 143 7.70 -3.93 18.60
C TYR A 143 8.45 -2.60 18.81
N GLY A 144 7.94 -1.73 19.68
CA GLY A 144 8.61 -0.49 20.10
C GLY A 144 8.59 0.62 19.06
N VAL A 145 7.56 0.69 18.21
CA VAL A 145 7.29 1.88 17.40
C VAL A 145 6.87 3.00 18.35
N PRO A 146 7.46 4.21 18.24
CA PRO A 146 7.13 5.34 19.10
C PRO A 146 5.67 5.76 19.02
N GLU A 147 5.07 6.14 20.15
CA GLU A 147 3.63 6.49 20.23
C GLU A 147 3.28 7.71 19.36
N GLU A 148 4.20 8.64 19.18
CA GLU A 148 4.03 9.81 18.30
C GLU A 148 3.91 9.46 16.81
N GLN A 149 4.25 8.25 16.42
CA GLN A 149 4.07 7.74 15.05
C GLN A 149 2.72 7.04 14.85
N LEU A 150 1.94 6.79 15.91
CA LEU A 150 0.75 5.96 15.87
C LEU A 150 -0.52 6.81 15.77
N LEU A 151 -1.30 6.59 14.73
CA LEU A 151 -2.60 7.23 14.50
C LEU A 151 -3.70 6.17 14.45
N THR A 152 -4.30 5.89 15.61
CA THR A 152 -5.40 4.94 15.73
C THR A 152 -6.66 5.47 15.07
N VAL A 153 -7.24 4.68 14.17
CA VAL A 153 -8.48 5.01 13.44
C VAL A 153 -9.49 3.87 13.54
N ARG A 154 -10.76 4.17 13.24
CA ARG A 154 -11.86 3.21 13.33
C ARG A 154 -12.72 3.12 12.07
N GLY A 155 -12.51 4.06 11.13
CA GLY A 155 -13.37 4.26 9.97
C GLY A 155 -14.37 5.39 10.18
N GLY A 156 -14.46 6.26 9.19
CA GLY A 156 -15.25 7.49 9.20
C GLY A 156 -14.41 8.77 9.31
N GLU A 157 -13.14 8.67 9.70
CA GLU A 157 -12.23 9.81 9.76
C GLU A 157 -11.91 10.33 8.35
N ASP A 158 -11.77 11.65 8.21
CA ASP A 158 -11.36 12.31 6.96
C ASP A 158 -10.32 13.38 7.31
N TYR A 159 -9.05 13.07 7.08
CA TYR A 159 -7.92 13.88 7.49
C TYR A 159 -7.37 14.70 6.33
N GLN A 160 -6.99 15.95 6.61
CA GLN A 160 -6.21 16.78 5.71
C GLN A 160 -4.76 16.81 6.17
N PHE A 161 -3.86 16.27 5.35
CA PHE A 161 -2.42 16.44 5.49
C PHE A 161 -1.91 17.54 4.54
N THR A 162 -0.64 17.90 4.65
CA THR A 162 -0.07 19.01 3.85
C THR A 162 -0.18 18.79 2.34
N SER A 163 0.04 17.55 1.86
CA SER A 163 0.12 17.23 0.42
C SER A 163 -1.03 16.36 -0.08
N PHE A 164 -1.83 15.77 0.81
CA PHE A 164 -2.93 14.86 0.47
C PHE A 164 -4.02 14.92 1.54
N SER A 165 -5.17 14.32 1.25
CA SER A 165 -6.18 14.00 2.26
C SER A 165 -6.47 12.51 2.27
N LEU A 166 -6.91 12.01 3.42
CA LEU A 166 -7.16 10.59 3.66
C LEU A 166 -8.52 10.41 4.30
N LYS A 167 -9.44 9.76 3.59
CA LYS A 167 -10.66 9.25 4.20
C LYS A 167 -10.47 7.80 4.59
N VAL A 168 -10.68 7.51 5.87
CA VAL A 168 -10.67 6.16 6.42
C VAL A 168 -12.09 5.59 6.32
N ILE A 169 -12.23 4.43 5.70
CA ILE A 169 -13.52 3.83 5.38
C ILE A 169 -13.63 2.50 6.14
N PRO A 170 -14.66 2.31 6.97
CA PRO A 170 -14.88 1.02 7.60
C PRO A 170 -15.18 -0.03 6.53
N SER A 171 -14.59 -1.21 6.68
CA SER A 171 -14.74 -2.32 5.75
C SER A 171 -14.94 -3.63 6.50
N ILE A 172 -15.00 -4.74 5.77
CA ILE A 172 -15.05 -6.09 6.34
C ILE A 172 -14.04 -6.97 5.62
N HIS A 173 -13.49 -7.92 6.36
CA HIS A 173 -12.50 -8.86 5.84
C HIS A 173 -13.13 -9.80 4.79
N SER A 174 -12.28 -10.36 3.93
CA SER A 174 -12.63 -11.41 2.98
C SER A 174 -13.29 -12.59 3.71
N PRO A 175 -14.36 -13.20 3.17
CA PRO A 175 -14.84 -14.47 3.67
C PRO A 175 -13.82 -15.56 3.35
N LEU A 176 -13.53 -16.40 4.33
CA LEU A 176 -12.64 -17.54 4.20
C LEU A 176 -13.39 -18.80 4.63
N ASP A 177 -12.90 -19.97 4.20
CA ASP A 177 -13.36 -21.29 4.66
C ASP A 177 -14.89 -21.37 4.87
N HIS A 178 -15.63 -21.52 3.79
CA HIS A 178 -17.10 -21.58 3.81
C HIS A 178 -17.78 -20.33 4.41
N LYS A 179 -17.28 -19.13 4.06
CA LYS A 179 -17.81 -17.83 4.49
C LYS A 179 -17.57 -17.49 5.96
N HIS A 180 -16.65 -18.18 6.60
CA HIS A 180 -16.20 -17.84 7.95
C HIS A 180 -14.98 -16.92 7.90
N TYR A 181 -14.87 -16.02 8.86
CA TYR A 181 -13.64 -15.31 9.11
C TYR A 181 -12.64 -16.24 9.79
N PHE A 182 -11.37 -16.13 9.41
CA PHE A 182 -10.30 -16.87 10.06
C PHE A 182 -10.14 -16.43 11.53
N SER A 183 -10.11 -15.13 11.76
CA SER A 183 -10.06 -14.56 13.10
C SER A 183 -10.68 -13.18 13.12
N SER A 184 -11.76 -12.99 13.86
CA SER A 184 -12.40 -11.70 14.13
C SER A 184 -11.91 -11.07 15.45
N ALA A 185 -10.94 -11.67 16.12
CA ALA A 185 -10.39 -11.17 17.36
C ALA A 185 -9.61 -9.87 17.16
N SER A 186 -9.35 -9.16 18.24
CA SER A 186 -8.48 -7.98 18.26
C SER A 186 -7.16 -8.31 18.95
N ALA A 187 -6.07 -7.75 18.46
CA ALA A 187 -4.78 -7.84 19.13
C ALA A 187 -4.82 -7.03 20.43
N PRO A 188 -4.60 -7.66 21.60
CA PRO A 188 -4.77 -7.00 22.88
C PRO A 188 -3.65 -6.00 23.18
N ALA A 189 -3.95 -4.98 23.97
CA ALA A 189 -2.93 -4.09 24.51
C ALA A 189 -1.93 -4.84 25.42
N GLY A 190 -0.72 -4.31 25.50
CA GLY A 190 0.32 -4.83 26.40
C GLY A 190 1.06 -6.08 25.92
N MET A 191 0.83 -6.51 24.69
CA MET A 191 1.67 -7.52 24.03
C MET A 191 3.14 -7.09 24.02
N LYS A 192 4.04 -8.06 24.01
CA LYS A 192 5.49 -7.80 23.95
C LYS A 192 6.12 -8.71 22.91
N ALA A 193 6.88 -8.10 22.02
CA ALA A 193 7.68 -8.83 21.04
C ALA A 193 8.75 -9.72 21.73
N PRO A 194 9.16 -10.84 21.08
CA PRO A 194 8.69 -11.28 19.78
C PRO A 194 7.30 -11.92 19.82
N LEU A 195 6.46 -11.65 18.81
CA LEU A 195 5.11 -12.20 18.71
C LEU A 195 5.10 -13.41 17.76
N THR A 196 4.23 -14.39 18.06
CA THR A 196 3.95 -15.48 17.12
C THR A 196 3.06 -15.01 15.97
N LEU A 197 3.01 -15.77 14.88
CA LEU A 197 2.10 -15.46 13.77
C LEU A 197 0.64 -15.43 14.22
N GLU A 198 0.22 -16.31 15.14
CA GLU A 198 -1.12 -16.29 15.72
C GLU A 198 -1.42 -14.98 16.46
N GLN A 199 -0.44 -14.44 17.18
CA GLN A 199 -0.61 -13.20 17.94
C GLN A 199 -0.70 -11.95 17.07
N ILE A 200 -0.10 -11.96 15.87
CA ILE A 200 -0.17 -10.85 14.91
C ILE A 200 -1.19 -11.08 13.79
N HIS A 201 -2.05 -12.10 13.92
CA HIS A 201 -3.04 -12.46 12.92
C HIS A 201 -4.51 -12.18 13.29
N PRO A 202 -4.87 -11.66 14.47
CA PRO A 202 -6.22 -11.16 14.69
C PRO A 202 -6.53 -10.03 13.69
N GLU A 203 -7.66 -10.12 13.00
CA GLU A 203 -8.07 -9.09 12.01
C GLU A 203 -8.10 -7.69 12.61
N GLY A 204 -8.71 -7.57 13.79
CA GLY A 204 -8.74 -6.32 14.55
C GLY A 204 -9.59 -5.21 13.96
N GLY A 205 -10.45 -5.54 13.01
CA GLY A 205 -11.22 -4.60 12.20
C GLY A 205 -10.52 -4.30 10.87
N THR A 206 -11.31 -4.23 9.80
CA THR A 206 -10.81 -4.00 8.44
C THR A 206 -11.18 -2.61 7.96
N LEU A 207 -10.24 -1.96 7.30
CA LEU A 207 -10.36 -0.62 6.72
C LEU A 207 -10.11 -0.64 5.23
N ALA A 208 -10.68 0.34 4.54
CA ALA A 208 -10.26 0.77 3.21
C ALA A 208 -9.87 2.25 3.29
N TYR A 209 -9.09 2.72 2.33
CA TYR A 209 -8.57 4.08 2.33
C TYR A 209 -8.83 4.78 1.01
N LEU A 210 -9.45 5.98 1.05
CA LEU A 210 -9.52 6.87 -0.10
C LEU A 210 -8.47 7.98 0.08
N ILE A 211 -7.44 7.90 -0.74
CA ILE A 211 -6.31 8.83 -0.74
C ILE A 211 -6.53 9.83 -1.87
N ARG A 212 -6.53 11.12 -1.54
CA ARG A 212 -6.70 12.20 -2.53
C ARG A 212 -5.40 12.96 -2.66
N PHE A 213 -4.72 12.73 -3.79
CA PHE A 213 -3.48 13.38 -4.18
C PHE A 213 -3.73 14.28 -5.39
N HIS A 214 -3.58 15.59 -5.26
CA HIS A 214 -3.77 16.53 -6.36
C HIS A 214 -5.11 16.31 -7.07
N SER A 215 -5.06 15.82 -8.33
CA SER A 215 -6.24 15.51 -9.15
C SER A 215 -6.68 14.05 -9.09
N HIS A 216 -6.01 13.21 -8.31
CA HIS A 216 -6.29 11.78 -8.23
C HIS A 216 -6.98 11.40 -6.92
N GLN A 217 -7.98 10.52 -7.02
CA GLN A 217 -8.62 9.84 -5.91
C GLN A 217 -8.36 8.35 -6.04
N ILE A 218 -7.56 7.81 -5.13
CA ILE A 218 -7.10 6.42 -5.15
C ILE A 218 -7.79 5.69 -4.00
N LEU A 219 -8.67 4.75 -4.32
CA LEU A 219 -9.30 3.88 -3.33
C LEU A 219 -8.49 2.59 -3.19
N ALA A 220 -8.17 2.19 -1.96
CA ALA A 220 -7.37 1.00 -1.67
C ALA A 220 -8.10 0.06 -0.71
N PHE A 221 -8.13 -1.22 -1.09
CA PHE A 221 -8.62 -2.33 -0.28
C PHE A 221 -7.48 -3.28 0.08
N GLY A 222 -7.50 -3.81 1.31
CA GLY A 222 -6.58 -4.87 1.73
C GLY A 222 -7.14 -6.29 1.57
N GLY A 223 -8.41 -6.43 1.18
CA GLY A 223 -9.06 -7.72 1.05
C GLY A 223 -10.16 -7.73 -0.01
N MET A 224 -10.88 -8.85 -0.11
CA MET A 224 -11.91 -9.10 -1.12
C MET A 224 -13.32 -8.96 -0.52
N ASN A 225 -13.56 -7.88 0.22
CA ASN A 225 -14.91 -7.58 0.73
C ASN A 225 -15.07 -6.07 1.00
N PHE A 226 -16.30 -5.62 1.13
CA PHE A 226 -16.62 -4.21 1.36
C PHE A 226 -18.00 -4.04 1.99
N ILE A 227 -18.22 -2.91 2.65
CA ILE A 227 -19.55 -2.48 3.11
C ILE A 227 -20.13 -1.59 2.02
N GLU A 228 -21.15 -2.09 1.32
CA GLU A 228 -21.73 -1.43 0.14
C GLU A 228 -22.10 0.04 0.40
N ARG A 229 -22.76 0.31 1.52
CA ARG A 229 -23.18 1.68 1.87
C ARG A 229 -22.00 2.65 1.98
N GLU A 230 -20.85 2.18 2.41
CA GLU A 230 -19.64 3.00 2.58
C GLU A 230 -18.94 3.31 1.25
N MET A 231 -19.30 2.60 0.18
CA MET A 231 -18.77 2.83 -1.16
C MET A 231 -19.58 3.86 -1.93
N VAL A 232 -20.86 4.00 -1.62
CA VAL A 232 -21.77 4.91 -2.35
C VAL A 232 -21.31 6.37 -2.21
N GLY A 233 -21.12 7.02 -3.35
CA GLY A 233 -20.68 8.43 -3.41
C GLY A 233 -19.16 8.61 -3.34
N LEU A 234 -18.39 7.51 -3.30
CA LEU A 234 -16.96 7.55 -3.58
C LEU A 234 -16.78 7.50 -5.09
N GLU A 235 -16.02 8.43 -5.64
CA GLU A 235 -15.77 8.53 -7.09
C GLU A 235 -14.25 8.48 -7.34
N PRO A 236 -13.58 7.35 -7.02
CA PRO A 236 -12.15 7.23 -7.29
C PRO A 236 -11.90 7.13 -8.79
N ASP A 237 -10.87 7.78 -9.28
CA ASP A 237 -10.38 7.56 -10.65
C ASP A 237 -9.52 6.31 -10.75
N VAL A 238 -8.91 5.88 -9.64
CA VAL A 238 -8.11 4.66 -9.51
C VAL A 238 -8.58 3.83 -8.33
N ALA A 239 -8.79 2.52 -8.54
CA ALA A 239 -9.15 1.60 -7.48
C ALA A 239 -8.20 0.40 -7.41
N LEU A 240 -7.59 0.18 -6.23
CA LEU A 240 -6.78 -0.96 -5.90
C LEU A 240 -7.71 -2.00 -5.27
N ILE A 241 -8.18 -2.96 -6.08
CA ILE A 241 -9.26 -3.87 -5.71
C ILE A 241 -8.74 -5.26 -5.45
N GLY A 242 -9.11 -5.85 -4.30
CA GLY A 242 -8.79 -7.23 -3.97
C GLY A 242 -9.32 -8.21 -5.02
N ALA A 243 -8.44 -9.03 -5.59
CA ALA A 243 -8.75 -9.92 -6.70
C ALA A 243 -8.56 -11.42 -6.39
N GLY A 244 -8.29 -11.76 -5.13
CA GLY A 244 -8.16 -13.15 -4.70
C GLY A 244 -9.46 -13.95 -4.83
N ALA A 245 -9.36 -15.30 -4.83
CA ALA A 245 -10.49 -16.19 -5.09
C ALA A 245 -11.65 -16.06 -4.09
N SER A 246 -11.40 -15.62 -2.85
CA SER A 246 -12.48 -15.46 -1.85
C SER A 246 -13.55 -14.43 -2.25
N ARG A 247 -13.31 -13.57 -3.24
CA ARG A 247 -14.34 -12.69 -3.82
C ARG A 247 -15.53 -13.47 -4.40
N GLU A 248 -15.29 -14.69 -4.87
CA GLU A 248 -16.31 -15.56 -5.47
C GLU A 248 -17.37 -16.01 -4.44
N GLU A 249 -17.06 -15.92 -3.16
CA GLU A 249 -17.99 -16.16 -2.06
C GLU A 249 -18.96 -15.00 -1.82
N ILE A 250 -18.75 -13.85 -2.48
CA ILE A 250 -19.51 -12.61 -2.31
C ILE A 250 -20.43 -12.42 -3.51
N TYR A 251 -21.73 -12.20 -3.22
CA TYR A 251 -22.71 -11.95 -4.26
C TYR A 251 -22.33 -10.75 -5.14
N ASP A 252 -22.20 -10.99 -6.45
CA ASP A 252 -21.92 -9.97 -7.49
C ASP A 252 -20.83 -8.95 -7.05
N TYR A 253 -19.70 -9.46 -6.52
CA TYR A 253 -18.63 -8.65 -5.94
C TYR A 253 -18.21 -7.52 -6.89
N SER A 254 -17.77 -7.89 -8.09
CA SER A 254 -17.22 -6.96 -9.07
C SER A 254 -18.30 -6.01 -9.63
N GLY A 255 -19.48 -6.53 -9.95
CA GLY A 255 -20.59 -5.73 -10.50
C GLY A 255 -21.10 -4.67 -9.54
N ARG A 256 -21.31 -5.05 -8.27
CA ARG A 256 -21.75 -4.12 -7.22
C ARG A 256 -20.68 -3.05 -6.95
N LEU A 257 -19.44 -3.49 -6.74
CA LEU A 257 -18.35 -2.57 -6.42
C LEU A 257 -18.12 -1.55 -7.54
N MET A 258 -18.07 -1.99 -8.80
CA MET A 258 -17.89 -1.08 -9.93
C MET A 258 -19.02 -0.05 -10.04
N ARG A 259 -20.27 -0.47 -9.83
CA ARG A 259 -21.43 0.43 -9.85
C ARG A 259 -21.36 1.45 -8.72
N ASP A 260 -21.08 1.01 -7.50
CA ASP A 260 -21.10 1.84 -6.30
C ASP A 260 -19.95 2.86 -6.28
N LEU A 261 -18.84 2.55 -6.95
CA LEU A 261 -17.70 3.45 -7.17
C LEU A 261 -17.84 4.33 -8.44
N HIS A 262 -18.99 4.36 -9.10
CA HIS A 262 -19.20 5.11 -10.35
C HIS A 262 -18.18 4.78 -11.46
N TYR A 263 -17.76 3.51 -11.56
CA TYR A 263 -16.94 2.98 -12.63
C TYR A 263 -15.57 3.67 -12.73
N PRO A 264 -14.63 3.43 -11.82
CA PRO A 264 -13.29 3.98 -11.86
C PRO A 264 -12.62 3.80 -13.22
N ALA A 265 -11.87 4.80 -13.67
CA ALA A 265 -11.18 4.73 -14.96
C ALA A 265 -10.13 3.61 -14.99
N ILE A 266 -9.50 3.35 -13.85
CA ILE A 266 -8.42 2.37 -13.69
C ILE A 266 -8.73 1.47 -12.50
N VAL A 267 -8.60 0.16 -12.72
CA VAL A 267 -8.56 -0.87 -11.67
C VAL A 267 -7.19 -1.55 -11.70
N LEU A 268 -6.55 -1.59 -10.55
CA LEU A 268 -5.30 -2.31 -10.30
C LEU A 268 -5.62 -3.47 -9.35
N PRO A 269 -5.58 -4.73 -9.84
CA PRO A 269 -5.78 -5.87 -8.97
C PRO A 269 -4.74 -5.90 -7.85
N THR A 270 -5.20 -6.09 -6.62
CA THR A 270 -4.35 -6.29 -5.46
C THR A 270 -4.66 -7.63 -4.80
N HIS A 271 -3.76 -8.15 -3.98
CA HIS A 271 -3.90 -9.42 -3.27
C HIS A 271 -4.28 -10.61 -4.19
N TRP A 272 -3.72 -10.62 -5.41
CA TRP A 272 -3.97 -11.65 -6.42
C TRP A 272 -2.86 -12.70 -6.49
N ASP A 273 -1.65 -12.33 -6.04
CA ASP A 273 -0.44 -13.13 -6.15
C ASP A 273 -0.30 -14.16 -5.02
N ASN A 274 0.56 -15.14 -5.23
CA ASN A 274 0.92 -16.10 -4.17
C ASN A 274 1.90 -15.44 -3.18
N PHE A 275 1.37 -14.79 -2.16
CA PHE A 275 2.16 -14.09 -1.15
C PHE A 275 2.96 -15.00 -0.21
N LEU A 276 2.75 -16.31 -0.26
CA LEU A 276 3.54 -17.30 0.48
C LEU A 276 4.80 -17.71 -0.28
N ALA A 277 4.91 -17.38 -1.57
CA ALA A 277 6.06 -17.67 -2.41
C ALA A 277 7.02 -16.48 -2.49
N PRO A 278 8.34 -16.68 -2.68
CA PRO A 278 9.28 -15.60 -2.92
C PRO A 278 8.95 -14.86 -4.22
N PHE A 279 9.46 -13.63 -4.39
CA PHE A 279 9.17 -12.82 -5.57
C PHE A 279 9.65 -13.44 -6.88
N GLU A 280 10.72 -14.24 -6.82
CA GLU A 280 11.31 -14.92 -7.98
C GLU A 280 10.53 -16.16 -8.43
N ALA A 281 9.61 -16.64 -7.60
CA ALA A 281 8.78 -17.78 -7.94
C ALA A 281 7.77 -17.43 -9.02
N SER A 282 7.46 -18.39 -9.89
CA SER A 282 6.42 -18.20 -10.90
C SER A 282 5.07 -17.89 -10.26
N GLN A 283 4.45 -16.83 -10.73
CA GLN A 283 3.08 -16.43 -10.37
C GLN A 283 2.05 -16.90 -11.39
N GLU A 284 2.41 -17.80 -12.32
CA GLU A 284 1.54 -18.22 -13.42
C GLU A 284 0.18 -18.77 -12.96
N PRO A 285 0.09 -19.66 -11.95
CA PRO A 285 -1.20 -20.13 -11.46
C PRO A 285 -2.08 -18.99 -10.88
N ALA A 286 -1.46 -18.00 -10.24
CA ALA A 286 -2.16 -16.84 -9.71
C ALA A 286 -2.62 -15.90 -10.83
N LEU A 287 -1.81 -15.73 -11.88
CA LEU A 287 -2.17 -14.96 -13.08
C LEU A 287 -3.32 -15.62 -13.86
N GLU A 288 -3.34 -16.95 -13.97
CA GLU A 288 -4.45 -17.70 -14.57
C GLU A 288 -5.74 -17.47 -13.77
N ALA A 289 -5.69 -17.62 -12.45
CA ALA A 289 -6.84 -17.38 -11.57
C ALA A 289 -7.34 -15.90 -11.64
N LEU A 290 -6.43 -14.95 -11.86
CA LEU A 290 -6.75 -13.52 -11.98
C LEU A 290 -7.60 -13.22 -13.24
N GLN A 291 -7.54 -14.05 -14.28
CA GLN A 291 -8.27 -13.80 -15.54
C GLN A 291 -9.79 -13.71 -15.33
N SER A 292 -10.37 -14.48 -14.40
CA SER A 292 -11.79 -14.39 -14.07
C SER A 292 -12.14 -13.00 -13.52
N PHE A 293 -11.34 -12.45 -12.62
CA PHE A 293 -11.53 -11.08 -12.10
C PHE A 293 -11.45 -10.04 -13.23
N VAL A 294 -10.48 -10.15 -14.12
CA VAL A 294 -10.35 -9.21 -15.26
C VAL A 294 -11.59 -9.25 -16.14
N GLN A 295 -12.14 -10.45 -16.39
CA GLN A 295 -13.38 -10.62 -17.16
C GLN A 295 -14.61 -10.05 -16.42
N GLU A 296 -14.70 -10.25 -15.11
CA GLU A 296 -15.77 -9.68 -14.28
C GLU A 296 -15.79 -8.15 -14.35
N ILE A 297 -14.61 -7.51 -14.20
CA ILE A 297 -14.51 -6.05 -14.31
C ILE A 297 -14.87 -5.57 -15.73
N ALA A 298 -14.37 -6.25 -16.76
CA ALA A 298 -14.68 -5.90 -18.15
C ALA A 298 -16.18 -6.03 -18.47
N ALA A 299 -16.86 -7.02 -17.89
CA ALA A 299 -18.30 -7.21 -18.04
C ALA A 299 -19.09 -6.12 -17.28
N ALA A 300 -18.67 -5.78 -16.06
CA ALA A 300 -19.32 -4.78 -15.22
C ALA A 300 -19.08 -3.35 -15.73
N SER A 301 -17.89 -3.07 -16.25
CA SER A 301 -17.46 -1.75 -16.71
C SER A 301 -16.53 -1.83 -17.93
N PRO A 302 -17.08 -1.89 -19.14
CA PRO A 302 -16.29 -2.04 -20.37
C PRO A 302 -15.31 -0.89 -20.67
N LYS A 303 -15.47 0.25 -20.00
CA LYS A 303 -14.59 1.42 -20.15
C LYS A 303 -13.46 1.46 -19.12
N THR A 304 -13.57 0.70 -18.05
CA THR A 304 -12.53 0.61 -17.02
C THR A 304 -11.33 -0.17 -17.56
N ARG A 305 -10.15 0.41 -17.41
CA ARG A 305 -8.90 -0.29 -17.74
C ARG A 305 -8.44 -1.10 -16.54
N VAL A 306 -8.29 -2.39 -16.72
CA VAL A 306 -7.62 -3.24 -15.73
C VAL A 306 -6.14 -3.32 -16.09
N ILE A 307 -5.27 -2.93 -15.15
CA ILE A 307 -3.82 -2.99 -15.32
C ILE A 307 -3.28 -3.95 -14.27
N VAL A 308 -2.84 -5.12 -14.70
CA VAL A 308 -2.19 -6.10 -13.82
C VAL A 308 -0.78 -5.58 -13.49
N PRO A 309 -0.51 -5.24 -12.23
CA PRO A 309 0.76 -4.65 -11.86
C PRO A 309 1.86 -5.72 -11.83
N LYS A 310 3.09 -5.33 -12.15
CA LYS A 310 4.29 -6.11 -11.90
C LYS A 310 4.97 -5.63 -10.62
N TYR A 311 5.66 -6.53 -9.94
CA TYR A 311 6.39 -6.19 -8.75
C TYR A 311 7.43 -5.10 -9.02
N PHE A 312 7.45 -4.09 -8.16
CA PHE A 312 8.42 -3.00 -8.11
C PHE A 312 8.49 -2.10 -9.36
N GLU A 313 7.61 -2.27 -10.34
CA GLU A 313 7.51 -1.35 -11.48
C GLU A 313 6.63 -0.14 -11.14
N TRP A 314 7.07 1.05 -11.56
CA TRP A 314 6.32 2.28 -11.38
C TRP A 314 5.22 2.44 -12.42
N ILE A 315 4.02 2.76 -11.94
CA ILE A 315 2.81 3.03 -12.76
C ILE A 315 2.47 4.50 -12.63
N PRO A 316 2.81 5.34 -13.62
CA PRO A 316 2.48 6.76 -13.61
C PRO A 316 1.02 7.00 -14.00
N LEU A 317 0.22 7.56 -13.08
CA LEU A 317 -1.24 7.73 -13.28
C LEU A 317 -1.57 8.65 -14.45
N ASP A 318 -0.90 9.78 -14.62
CA ASP A 318 -1.17 10.73 -15.73
C ASP A 318 -0.99 10.13 -17.12
N LYS A 319 -0.23 9.04 -17.24
CA LYS A 319 -0.02 8.34 -18.52
C LYS A 319 -1.06 7.25 -18.77
N VAL A 320 -1.72 6.77 -17.73
CA VAL A 320 -2.66 5.66 -17.84
C VAL A 320 -4.12 6.10 -17.71
N ALA A 321 -4.37 7.31 -17.21
CA ALA A 321 -5.71 7.90 -17.11
C ALA A 321 -6.17 8.60 -18.41
N LYS A 322 -5.34 8.61 -19.48
CA LYS A 322 -5.66 9.11 -20.81
C LYS A 322 -5.92 7.94 -21.77
#